data_65c70b7c86f77141dbdfc94dc7140e0a
#
_entry.id   65c70b7c86f77141dbdfc94dc7140e0a
#
_cell.length_a   1.000
_cell.length_b   1.000
_cell.length_c   1.000
_cell.angle_alpha   90.00
_cell.angle_beta   90.00
_cell.angle_gamma   90.00
#
_symmetry.space_group_name_H-M   'P 1'
#
loop_
_entity.id
_entity.type
_entity.pdbx_description
1 polymer ?
#
loop_
_entity_poly.entity_id
_entity_poly.type
_entity_poly.pdbx_seq_one_letter_code
_entity_poly.pdbx_strand_id
1 'polypeptide(L)'
;MPDRRHHAEIGKNQTVLSIPCCGQNTYIAHGRRQPALFFQMHTSCRGFMKILYYDCFAGISGDMNLAALIDLGVSPDYLKAELAKLAIDDEFALQCQPEKCNGIQGMQVHVRLNGQQHGHSHGHEHPHGHEHNPAQGSHLPHRNLADITAIITQSTLADPVKQTSLNIFRRIAEAEAKVHGKALEDVHFHEVGATDSIVDIVGAAICFHALDVDAVWSSPLELGGGFVRCAHGMMPVPAPATVEILHGIPTTRGGVEHEATTPTGAAIIAALAHVFKAAPAMTTLSTGYGIGHRQTERPNMLRVHLAEVDEVAVAGPAS
;
A
#
# COMPACT_ATOMS: atom_id res chain seq x y z
N MET A 1 -23.07 78.52 6.04
CA MET A 1 -22.25 79.14 4.97
C MET A 1 -20.80 79.20 5.47
N PRO A 2 -19.83 79.02 4.57
CA PRO A 2 -19.61 78.03 3.57
C PRO A 2 -18.33 77.21 3.89
N ASP A 3 -18.31 75.99 3.56
CA ASP A 3 -17.62 75.29 2.43
C ASP A 3 -16.20 75.84 2.12
N ARG A 4 -15.23 74.93 2.31
CA ARG A 4 -14.02 74.89 1.50
C ARG A 4 -13.50 73.45 1.41
N ARG A 5 -13.78 72.86 0.27
CA ARG A 5 -13.14 71.57 -0.23
C ARG A 5 -11.66 71.87 -0.51
N HIS A 6 -10.79 71.01 -0.02
CA HIS A 6 -9.45 70.88 -0.56
C HIS A 6 -9.35 69.57 -1.29
N HIS A 7 -9.33 69.64 -2.61
CA HIS A 7 -8.88 68.53 -3.48
C HIS A 7 -7.37 68.42 -3.32
N ALA A 8 -6.92 67.26 -2.94
CA ALA A 8 -5.52 66.80 -3.09
C ALA A 8 -5.43 65.97 -4.36
N GLU A 9 -4.67 66.44 -5.31
CA GLU A 9 -4.31 65.71 -6.52
C GLU A 9 -3.44 64.49 -6.18
N ILE A 10 -3.92 63.30 -6.55
CA ILE A 10 -3.14 62.09 -6.46
C ILE A 10 -2.30 61.96 -7.71
N GLY A 11 -0.98 62.09 -7.54
CA GLY A 11 0.02 61.95 -8.59
C GLY A 11 0.02 60.57 -9.20
N LYS A 12 -0.12 60.55 -10.52
CA LYS A 12 0.03 59.38 -11.38
C LYS A 12 1.49 58.90 -11.33
N ASN A 13 1.73 57.76 -10.71
CA ASN A 13 2.74 56.76 -11.06
C ASN A 13 2.81 55.68 -9.97
N GLN A 14 1.86 54.76 -10.01
CA GLN A 14 1.97 53.50 -9.29
C GLN A 14 1.82 52.36 -10.32
N THR A 15 2.93 51.69 -10.59
CA THR A 15 2.92 50.46 -11.36
C THR A 15 2.64 49.31 -10.39
N VAL A 16 1.45 48.72 -10.48
CA VAL A 16 1.09 47.51 -9.72
C VAL A 16 1.58 46.33 -10.50
N LEU A 17 2.59 45.65 -10.00
CA LEU A 17 2.99 44.32 -10.45
C LEU A 17 2.21 43.29 -9.63
N SER A 18 1.21 42.67 -10.24
CA SER A 18 0.52 41.54 -9.69
C SER A 18 1.30 40.25 -10.04
N ILE A 19 1.84 39.56 -9.04
CA ILE A 19 2.40 38.26 -9.16
C ILE A 19 1.34 37.26 -8.62
N PRO A 20 0.83 36.33 -9.38
CA PRO A 20 -0.08 35.31 -8.87
C PRO A 20 0.73 34.26 -8.11
N CYS A 21 0.79 34.35 -6.79
CA CYS A 21 1.14 33.25 -5.92
C CYS A 21 -0.10 32.85 -5.14
N CYS A 22 -0.34 31.56 -5.09
CA CYS A 22 -1.40 30.92 -4.32
C CYS A 22 -1.26 31.32 -2.84
N GLY A 23 -2.22 32.13 -2.34
CA GLY A 23 -2.20 32.63 -0.96
C GLY A 23 -2.08 34.16 -0.90
N GLN A 24 -3.19 34.79 -0.56
CA GLN A 24 -3.36 36.27 -0.51
C GLN A 24 -2.43 36.93 0.51
N ASN A 25 -1.42 37.64 0.04
CA ASN A 25 -0.79 38.71 0.80
C ASN A 25 -0.30 39.79 -0.16
N THR A 26 -0.94 40.96 -0.10
CA THR A 26 -0.59 42.15 -0.87
C THR A 26 0.40 43.02 -0.08
N TYR A 27 1.61 43.22 -0.59
CA TYR A 27 2.59 44.13 -0.01
C TYR A 27 2.68 45.42 -0.86
N ILE A 28 2.58 46.56 -0.21
CA ILE A 28 2.78 47.91 -0.83
C ILE A 28 4.22 48.34 -0.54
N ALA A 29 5.03 48.52 -1.57
CA ALA A 29 6.39 49.04 -1.45
C ALA A 29 6.46 50.53 -1.73
N HIS A 30 6.94 51.32 -0.77
CA HIS A 30 7.26 52.76 -0.96
C HIS A 30 8.72 52.93 -1.40
N GLY A 31 8.92 53.60 -2.52
CA GLY A 31 10.22 53.78 -3.14
C GLY A 31 11.09 54.85 -2.50
N ARG A 32 12.37 54.57 -2.31
CA ARG A 32 13.50 55.50 -2.37
C ARG A 32 14.63 54.85 -3.19
N ARG A 33 15.21 55.64 -4.08
CA ARG A 33 16.27 55.19 -5.01
C ARG A 33 17.57 54.90 -4.25
N GLN A 34 18.02 53.64 -4.27
CA GLN A 34 19.41 53.23 -4.15
C GLN A 34 19.69 52.17 -5.20
N PRO A 35 20.93 52.02 -5.73
CA PRO A 35 21.22 51.05 -6.78
C PRO A 35 21.03 49.65 -6.21
N ALA A 36 20.00 48.94 -6.72
CA ALA A 36 19.66 47.60 -6.29
C ALA A 36 20.70 46.63 -6.85
N LEU A 37 21.49 46.02 -5.96
CA LEU A 37 21.98 44.68 -6.20
C LEU A 37 20.75 43.80 -6.41
N PHE A 38 20.52 43.37 -7.67
CA PHE A 38 19.52 42.37 -7.98
C PHE A 38 20.00 41.04 -7.38
N PHE A 39 19.61 40.79 -6.14
CA PHE A 39 19.59 39.42 -5.61
C PHE A 39 18.39 38.75 -6.27
N GLN A 40 18.69 37.98 -7.31
CA GLN A 40 17.73 37.11 -7.95
C GLN A 40 17.41 36.00 -6.95
N MET A 41 16.47 36.24 -6.04
CA MET A 41 15.88 35.18 -5.25
C MET A 41 15.11 34.29 -6.23
N HIS A 42 15.73 33.20 -6.62
CA HIS A 42 15.02 32.06 -7.12
C HIS A 42 14.15 31.56 -5.96
N THR A 43 12.91 32.04 -5.87
CA THR A 43 11.87 31.33 -5.12
C THR A 43 11.57 30.06 -5.89
N SER A 44 12.36 29.04 -5.64
CA SER A 44 11.98 27.67 -5.95
C SER A 44 10.65 27.44 -5.21
N CYS A 45 9.56 27.33 -5.92
CA CYS A 45 8.35 26.76 -5.36
C CYS A 45 8.75 25.35 -4.90
N ARG A 46 8.95 25.15 -3.61
CA ARG A 46 9.14 23.82 -3.03
C ARG A 46 7.83 23.10 -3.22
N GLY A 47 7.80 22.19 -4.17
CA GLY A 47 6.73 21.22 -4.32
C GLY A 47 6.83 20.22 -3.18
N PHE A 48 5.70 19.90 -2.57
CA PHE A 48 5.58 18.77 -1.67
C PHE A 48 4.99 17.60 -2.45
N MET A 49 5.57 16.42 -2.27
CA MET A 49 5.08 15.17 -2.83
C MET A 49 4.32 14.42 -1.73
N LYS A 50 3.09 14.03 -2.02
CA LYS A 50 2.25 13.22 -1.14
C LYS A 50 2.59 11.75 -1.32
N ILE A 51 3.05 11.10 -0.27
CA ILE A 51 3.51 9.71 -0.33
C ILE A 51 2.77 8.80 0.64
N LEU A 52 2.71 7.51 0.29
CA LEU A 52 2.54 6.45 1.27
C LEU A 52 3.92 5.94 1.68
N TYR A 53 4.20 5.95 2.98
CA TYR A 53 5.39 5.33 3.53
C TYR A 53 4.99 4.07 4.32
N TYR A 54 5.39 2.92 3.80
CA TYR A 54 5.18 1.62 4.42
C TYR A 54 6.31 1.33 5.41
N ASP A 55 5.97 1.20 6.69
CA ASP A 55 6.90 0.81 7.74
C ASP A 55 6.66 -0.67 8.10
N CYS A 56 7.40 -1.54 7.40
CA CYS A 56 7.25 -2.99 7.44
C CYS A 56 8.08 -3.63 8.56
N PHE A 57 8.12 -3.04 9.76
CA PHE A 57 8.93 -3.50 10.91
C PHE A 57 8.54 -4.91 11.41
N ALA A 58 7.32 -5.36 11.13
CA ALA A 58 6.80 -6.68 11.41
C ALA A 58 6.32 -7.40 10.14
N GLY A 59 6.84 -7.00 8.98
CA GLY A 59 6.48 -7.55 7.68
C GLY A 59 5.21 -6.98 7.09
N ILE A 60 4.66 -7.68 6.10
CA ILE A 60 3.45 -7.31 5.36
C ILE A 60 2.77 -8.54 4.80
N SER A 61 1.44 -8.61 4.92
CA SER A 61 0.55 -9.53 4.22
C SER A 61 -0.56 -8.76 3.50
N GLY A 62 -1.34 -9.42 2.66
CA GLY A 62 -2.40 -8.76 1.90
C GLY A 62 -3.48 -8.17 2.79
N ASP A 63 -3.97 -8.94 3.76
CA ASP A 63 -4.95 -8.54 4.76
C ASP A 63 -4.46 -7.37 5.64
N MET A 64 -3.20 -7.42 6.11
CA MET A 64 -2.59 -6.32 6.86
C MET A 64 -2.50 -5.05 6.02
N ASN A 65 -2.19 -5.17 4.73
CA ASN A 65 -2.16 -4.04 3.80
C ASN A 65 -3.54 -3.41 3.64
N LEU A 66 -4.58 -4.21 3.35
CA LEU A 66 -5.95 -3.71 3.26
C LEU A 66 -6.39 -3.03 4.55
N ALA A 67 -6.12 -3.65 5.67
CA ALA A 67 -6.46 -3.13 6.99
C ALA A 67 -5.79 -1.78 7.25
N ALA A 68 -4.49 -1.62 6.96
CA ALA A 68 -3.77 -0.38 7.15
C ALA A 68 -4.31 0.76 6.25
N LEU A 69 -4.66 0.46 4.99
CA LEU A 69 -5.21 1.45 4.06
C LEU A 69 -6.64 1.87 4.42
N ILE A 70 -7.45 0.95 4.97
CA ILE A 70 -8.76 1.26 5.54
C ILE A 70 -8.61 2.16 6.78
N ASP A 71 -7.69 1.85 7.68
CA ASP A 71 -7.42 2.65 8.87
C ASP A 71 -6.88 4.06 8.54
N LEU A 72 -6.20 4.20 7.39
CA LEU A 72 -5.82 5.49 6.81
C LEU A 72 -6.99 6.32 6.30
N GLY A 73 -8.17 5.73 6.12
CA GLY A 73 -9.38 6.43 5.72
C GLY A 73 -10.06 5.96 4.44
N VAL A 74 -9.57 4.88 3.80
CA VAL A 74 -10.32 4.26 2.69
C VAL A 74 -11.59 3.62 3.23
N SER A 75 -12.75 4.02 2.71
CA SER A 75 -14.03 3.50 3.15
C SER A 75 -14.16 2.00 2.85
N PRO A 76 -14.50 1.16 3.85
CA PRO A 76 -14.78 -0.25 3.61
C PRO A 76 -15.92 -0.49 2.62
N ASP A 77 -16.94 0.37 2.62
CA ASP A 77 -18.09 0.25 1.71
C ASP A 77 -17.70 0.60 0.28
N TYR A 78 -16.83 1.60 0.10
CA TYR A 78 -16.24 1.89 -1.22
C TYR A 78 -15.42 0.70 -1.73
N LEU A 79 -14.56 0.13 -0.90
CA LEU A 79 -13.75 -1.04 -1.26
C LEU A 79 -14.63 -2.23 -1.66
N LYS A 80 -15.70 -2.53 -0.89
CA LYS A 80 -16.64 -3.61 -1.21
C LYS A 80 -17.37 -3.35 -2.55
N ALA A 81 -17.81 -2.12 -2.79
CA ALA A 81 -18.48 -1.75 -4.03
C ALA A 81 -17.55 -1.88 -5.26
N GLU A 82 -16.28 -1.53 -5.11
CA GLU A 82 -15.29 -1.70 -6.18
C GLU A 82 -14.97 -3.18 -6.41
N LEU A 83 -14.77 -3.98 -5.35
CA LEU A 83 -14.50 -5.42 -5.44
C LEU A 83 -15.66 -6.19 -6.09
N ALA A 84 -16.92 -5.79 -5.87
CA ALA A 84 -18.09 -6.40 -6.50
C ALA A 84 -18.07 -6.30 -8.04
N LYS A 85 -17.29 -5.36 -8.60
CA LYS A 85 -17.11 -5.24 -10.06
C LYS A 85 -16.32 -6.41 -10.69
N LEU A 86 -15.68 -7.24 -9.87
CA LEU A 86 -15.00 -8.47 -10.33
C LEU A 86 -15.98 -9.60 -10.67
N ALA A 87 -17.27 -9.50 -10.26
CA ALA A 87 -18.29 -10.52 -10.43
C ALA A 87 -17.91 -11.89 -9.81
N ILE A 88 -17.25 -11.85 -8.66
CA ILE A 88 -16.94 -12.99 -7.78
C ILE A 88 -17.38 -12.71 -6.33
N ASP A 89 -18.27 -11.78 -6.13
CA ASP A 89 -18.74 -11.32 -4.81
C ASP A 89 -19.59 -12.38 -4.09
N ASP A 90 -20.08 -13.38 -4.79
CA ASP A 90 -20.73 -14.57 -4.24
C ASP A 90 -19.74 -15.58 -3.61
N GLU A 91 -18.44 -15.44 -3.87
CA GLU A 91 -17.40 -16.35 -3.35
C GLU A 91 -16.87 -15.94 -1.98
N PHE A 92 -17.00 -14.68 -1.59
CA PHE A 92 -16.40 -14.16 -0.36
C PHE A 92 -17.25 -13.11 0.36
N ALA A 93 -16.92 -12.88 1.63
CA ALA A 93 -17.40 -11.75 2.41
C ALA A 93 -16.21 -11.02 3.04
N LEU A 94 -16.12 -9.70 2.81
CA LEU A 94 -15.09 -8.85 3.42
C LEU A 94 -15.59 -8.31 4.76
N GLN A 95 -14.90 -8.67 5.84
CA GLN A 95 -15.16 -8.18 7.19
C GLN A 95 -14.01 -7.25 7.61
N CYS A 96 -14.36 -6.02 8.01
CA CYS A 96 -13.41 -5.03 8.50
C CYS A 96 -13.86 -4.64 9.92
N GLN A 97 -12.97 -4.76 10.88
CA GLN A 97 -13.29 -4.45 12.28
C GLN A 97 -12.10 -3.78 12.97
N PRO A 98 -12.37 -2.82 13.87
CA PRO A 98 -11.35 -2.32 14.78
C PRO A 98 -10.84 -3.46 15.66
N GLU A 99 -9.51 -3.57 15.82
CA GLU A 99 -8.87 -4.58 16.65
C GLU A 99 -7.69 -3.95 17.41
N LYS A 100 -7.22 -4.64 18.45
CA LYS A 100 -6.06 -4.21 19.23
C LYS A 100 -4.95 -5.23 19.17
N CYS A 101 -3.74 -4.76 18.89
CA CYS A 101 -2.52 -5.54 18.97
C CYS A 101 -1.58 -4.90 19.99
N ASN A 102 -1.23 -5.62 21.05
CA ASN A 102 -0.37 -5.13 22.13
C ASN A 102 -0.80 -3.76 22.70
N GLY A 103 -2.12 -3.53 22.79
CA GLY A 103 -2.69 -2.27 23.29
C GLY A 103 -2.81 -1.15 22.27
N ILE A 104 -2.28 -1.31 21.04
CA ILE A 104 -2.39 -0.37 19.93
C ILE A 104 -3.64 -0.72 19.12
N GLN A 105 -4.51 0.27 18.91
CA GLN A 105 -5.69 0.11 18.09
C GLN A 105 -5.35 0.28 16.62
N GLY A 106 -5.96 -0.51 15.77
CA GLY A 106 -5.89 -0.45 14.31
C GLY A 106 -7.09 -1.14 13.70
N MET A 107 -6.99 -1.48 12.44
CA MET A 107 -8.00 -2.23 11.70
C MET A 107 -7.53 -3.66 11.46
N GLN A 108 -8.47 -4.61 11.46
CA GLN A 108 -8.23 -5.98 11.00
C GLN A 108 -9.23 -6.30 9.88
N VAL A 109 -8.74 -6.97 8.84
CA VAL A 109 -9.53 -7.38 7.69
C VAL A 109 -9.53 -8.89 7.58
N HIS A 110 -10.70 -9.47 7.35
CA HIS A 110 -10.89 -10.89 7.07
C HIS A 110 -11.61 -11.06 5.74
N VAL A 111 -11.02 -11.81 4.84
CA VAL A 111 -11.68 -12.31 3.64
C VAL A 111 -12.22 -13.70 3.97
N ARG A 112 -13.54 -13.80 4.20
CA ARG A 112 -14.20 -15.07 4.46
C ARG A 112 -14.72 -15.65 3.17
N LEU A 113 -14.31 -16.89 2.87
CA LEU A 113 -14.76 -17.60 1.68
C LEU A 113 -16.13 -18.24 1.94
N ASN A 114 -17.09 -18.00 1.06
CA ASN A 114 -18.43 -18.58 1.15
C ASN A 114 -18.34 -20.08 0.84
N GLY A 115 -18.99 -20.91 1.67
CA GLY A 115 -18.95 -22.38 1.56
C GLY A 115 -17.96 -23.08 2.47
N GLN A 116 -17.08 -22.38 3.20
CA GLN A 116 -16.32 -22.96 4.29
C GLN A 116 -17.15 -22.90 5.58
N GLN A 117 -17.74 -24.03 5.96
CA GLN A 117 -18.33 -24.17 7.30
C GLN A 117 -17.22 -24.09 8.36
N HIS A 118 -17.46 -23.30 9.39
CA HIS A 118 -16.64 -23.03 10.56
C HIS A 118 -15.71 -24.19 10.97
N GLY A 119 -14.42 -23.94 10.94
CA GLY A 119 -13.46 -24.81 11.57
C GLY A 119 -12.03 -24.61 11.16
N HIS A 120 -11.46 -23.41 11.34
CA HIS A 120 -10.00 -23.30 11.54
C HIS A 120 -9.71 -22.00 12.31
N SER A 121 -9.75 -22.13 13.63
CA SER A 121 -8.92 -21.31 14.51
C SER A 121 -7.48 -21.74 14.29
N HIS A 122 -6.63 -20.88 13.76
CA HIS A 122 -5.19 -21.10 13.80
C HIS A 122 -4.70 -20.94 15.24
N GLY A 123 -4.52 -22.05 15.93
CA GLY A 123 -3.93 -22.08 17.24
C GLY A 123 -3.84 -23.52 17.78
N HIS A 124 -2.60 -23.98 17.94
CA HIS A 124 -2.13 -25.08 18.80
C HIS A 124 -2.19 -26.51 18.30
N GLU A 125 -0.98 -27.04 18.22
CA GLU A 125 -0.50 -28.40 18.53
C GLU A 125 -1.57 -29.47 18.82
N HIS A 126 -1.63 -30.48 17.94
CA HIS A 126 -1.98 -31.83 18.38
C HIS A 126 -1.12 -32.89 17.65
N PRO A 127 -0.56 -33.85 18.39
CA PRO A 127 0.10 -35.00 17.82
C PRO A 127 -0.94 -36.07 17.45
N HIS A 128 -0.59 -36.89 16.43
CA HIS A 128 -1.15 -38.19 16.05
C HIS A 128 -2.39 -38.24 15.12
N GLY A 129 -2.09 -38.69 13.92
CA GLY A 129 -2.71 -39.73 13.13
C GLY A 129 -4.24 -39.76 13.00
N HIS A 130 -4.77 -39.26 11.86
CA HIS A 130 -6.02 -39.77 11.32
C HIS A 130 -5.93 -39.81 9.78
N GLU A 131 -6.35 -40.96 9.25
CA GLU A 131 -6.46 -41.28 7.85
C GLU A 131 -7.35 -40.28 7.12
N HIS A 132 -6.87 -39.75 6.01
CA HIS A 132 -7.62 -38.89 5.11
C HIS A 132 -8.68 -39.72 4.36
N ASN A 133 -9.93 -39.43 4.67
CA ASN A 133 -11.07 -39.81 3.85
C ASN A 133 -11.27 -38.72 2.76
N PRO A 134 -11.13 -39.02 1.46
CA PRO A 134 -11.24 -38.02 0.40
C PRO A 134 -12.71 -37.88 -0.04
N ALA A 135 -13.56 -37.27 0.80
CA ALA A 135 -14.92 -36.93 0.39
C ALA A 135 -15.41 -35.70 1.09
N GLN A 136 -15.69 -34.66 0.26
CA GLN A 136 -16.35 -33.40 0.57
C GLN A 136 -15.48 -32.25 1.11
N GLY A 137 -14.47 -31.84 0.32
CA GLY A 137 -13.95 -30.48 0.37
C GLY A 137 -14.73 -29.63 -0.64
N SER A 138 -15.29 -28.51 -0.23
CA SER A 138 -15.78 -27.49 -1.17
C SER A 138 -14.59 -27.01 -1.99
N HIS A 139 -14.49 -27.46 -3.23
CA HIS A 139 -13.44 -27.03 -4.16
C HIS A 139 -13.73 -25.61 -4.60
N LEU A 140 -13.17 -24.63 -3.90
CA LEU A 140 -13.02 -23.31 -4.49
C LEU A 140 -12.10 -23.43 -5.71
N PRO A 141 -12.42 -22.77 -6.82
CA PRO A 141 -11.64 -22.92 -8.04
C PRO A 141 -10.22 -22.38 -7.82
N HIS A 142 -9.23 -23.26 -7.95
CA HIS A 142 -7.85 -22.83 -8.09
C HIS A 142 -7.68 -22.22 -9.48
N ARG A 143 -7.48 -20.90 -9.51
CA ARG A 143 -7.33 -20.13 -10.74
C ARG A 143 -5.87 -20.02 -11.13
N ASN A 144 -5.60 -20.13 -12.42
CA ASN A 144 -4.30 -19.82 -13.00
C ASN A 144 -4.21 -18.32 -13.36
N LEU A 145 -3.05 -17.87 -13.83
CA LEU A 145 -2.84 -16.47 -14.21
C LEU A 145 -3.79 -16.00 -15.31
N ALA A 146 -4.13 -16.87 -16.27
CA ALA A 146 -5.03 -16.54 -17.37
C ALA A 146 -6.47 -16.30 -16.86
N ASP A 147 -6.94 -17.14 -15.93
CA ASP A 147 -8.26 -17.01 -15.32
C ASP A 147 -8.37 -15.70 -14.54
N ILE A 148 -7.36 -15.38 -13.72
CA ILE A 148 -7.31 -14.13 -12.95
C ILE A 148 -7.24 -12.92 -13.88
N THR A 149 -6.41 -13.01 -14.92
CA THR A 149 -6.32 -11.95 -15.94
C THR A 149 -7.67 -11.70 -16.61
N ALA A 150 -8.40 -12.77 -16.94
CA ALA A 150 -9.73 -12.67 -17.55
C ALA A 150 -10.74 -11.97 -16.61
N ILE A 151 -10.79 -12.37 -15.32
CA ILE A 151 -11.65 -11.76 -14.30
C ILE A 151 -11.38 -10.25 -14.19
N ILE A 152 -10.10 -9.85 -14.04
CA ILE A 152 -9.72 -8.45 -13.87
C ILE A 152 -10.01 -7.64 -15.15
N THR A 153 -9.66 -8.17 -16.32
CA THR A 153 -9.80 -7.45 -17.60
C THR A 153 -11.25 -7.25 -17.98
N GLN A 154 -12.12 -8.24 -17.75
CA GLN A 154 -13.55 -8.20 -18.04
C GLN A 154 -14.35 -7.38 -17.02
N SER A 155 -13.77 -7.09 -15.85
CA SER A 155 -14.42 -6.30 -14.81
C SER A 155 -14.72 -4.86 -15.28
N THR A 156 -15.57 -4.16 -14.54
CA THR A 156 -15.83 -2.73 -14.74
C THR A 156 -14.98 -1.82 -13.86
N LEU A 157 -13.89 -2.34 -13.30
CA LEU A 157 -12.88 -1.55 -12.57
C LEU A 157 -12.20 -0.53 -13.48
N ALA A 158 -11.72 0.56 -12.90
CA ALA A 158 -10.94 1.56 -13.62
C ALA A 158 -9.62 0.97 -14.16
N ASP A 159 -9.21 1.38 -15.36
CA ASP A 159 -8.02 0.83 -16.02
C ASP A 159 -6.74 0.91 -15.19
N PRO A 160 -6.44 2.00 -14.44
CA PRO A 160 -5.26 2.04 -13.56
C PRO A 160 -5.30 0.95 -12.47
N VAL A 161 -6.48 0.66 -11.89
CA VAL A 161 -6.66 -0.41 -10.91
C VAL A 161 -6.39 -1.77 -11.54
N LYS A 162 -6.94 -2.02 -12.74
CA LYS A 162 -6.68 -3.27 -13.49
C LYS A 162 -5.20 -3.46 -13.75
N GLN A 163 -4.51 -2.43 -14.26
CA GLN A 163 -3.08 -2.49 -14.58
C GLN A 163 -2.24 -2.76 -13.34
N THR A 164 -2.52 -2.07 -12.23
CA THR A 164 -1.82 -2.28 -10.96
C THR A 164 -2.02 -3.70 -10.45
N SER A 165 -3.25 -4.21 -10.45
CA SER A 165 -3.59 -5.56 -10.03
C SER A 165 -2.86 -6.62 -10.87
N LEU A 166 -2.91 -6.49 -12.20
CA LEU A 166 -2.24 -7.40 -13.13
C LEU A 166 -0.72 -7.38 -12.97
N ASN A 167 -0.12 -6.20 -12.70
CA ASN A 167 1.32 -6.10 -12.42
C ASN A 167 1.71 -6.86 -11.15
N ILE A 168 0.90 -6.79 -10.09
CA ILE A 168 1.15 -7.53 -8.84
C ILE A 168 1.06 -9.04 -9.10
N PHE A 169 0.00 -9.52 -9.77
CA PHE A 169 -0.15 -10.93 -10.09
C PHE A 169 0.96 -11.46 -10.98
N ARG A 170 1.41 -10.68 -11.95
CA ARG A 170 2.51 -11.05 -12.83
C ARG A 170 3.80 -11.28 -12.05
N ARG A 171 4.13 -10.42 -11.08
CA ARG A 171 5.32 -10.60 -10.23
C ARG A 171 5.29 -11.92 -9.45
N ILE A 172 4.12 -12.28 -8.93
CA ILE A 172 3.95 -13.56 -8.25
C ILE A 172 4.13 -14.71 -9.23
N ALA A 173 3.50 -14.64 -10.40
CA ALA A 173 3.59 -15.68 -11.40
C ALA A 173 5.03 -15.88 -11.93
N GLU A 174 5.78 -14.80 -12.15
CA GLU A 174 7.19 -14.84 -12.53
C GLU A 174 8.05 -15.52 -11.45
N ALA A 175 7.79 -15.24 -10.17
CA ALA A 175 8.48 -15.87 -9.05
C ALA A 175 8.15 -17.36 -8.95
N GLU A 176 6.87 -17.71 -9.04
CA GLU A 176 6.40 -19.11 -9.03
C GLU A 176 6.96 -19.90 -10.24
N ALA A 177 6.95 -19.31 -11.45
CA ALA A 177 7.55 -19.90 -12.64
C ALA A 177 9.02 -20.25 -12.40
N LYS A 178 9.78 -19.35 -11.83
CA LYS A 178 11.19 -19.53 -11.53
C LYS A 178 11.42 -20.60 -10.45
N VAL A 179 10.66 -20.55 -9.35
CA VAL A 179 10.76 -21.51 -8.25
C VAL A 179 10.46 -22.94 -8.72
N HIS A 180 9.47 -23.09 -9.61
CA HIS A 180 9.02 -24.39 -10.11
C HIS A 180 9.70 -24.82 -11.41
N GLY A 181 10.54 -23.99 -12.01
CA GLY A 181 11.18 -24.28 -13.29
C GLY A 181 10.18 -24.48 -14.42
N LYS A 182 9.07 -23.74 -14.41
CA LYS A 182 7.99 -23.80 -15.41
C LYS A 182 7.97 -22.57 -16.29
N ALA A 183 7.30 -22.65 -17.45
CA ALA A 183 6.96 -21.49 -18.23
C ALA A 183 5.86 -20.66 -17.50
N LEU A 184 5.80 -19.36 -17.75
CA LEU A 184 4.84 -18.47 -17.08
C LEU A 184 3.38 -18.89 -17.31
N GLU A 185 3.09 -19.39 -18.50
CA GLU A 185 1.77 -19.85 -18.92
C GLU A 185 1.33 -21.14 -18.21
N ASP A 186 2.30 -21.94 -17.72
CA ASP A 186 2.08 -23.23 -17.05
C ASP A 186 2.03 -23.09 -15.51
N VAL A 187 2.11 -21.85 -15.00
CA VAL A 187 2.05 -21.61 -13.56
C VAL A 187 0.64 -21.82 -13.04
N HIS A 188 0.53 -22.72 -12.08
CA HIS A 188 -0.65 -22.86 -11.24
C HIS A 188 -0.33 -22.29 -9.87
N PHE A 189 -1.12 -21.33 -9.43
CA PHE A 189 -0.97 -20.78 -8.08
C PHE A 189 -1.44 -21.81 -7.06
N HIS A 190 -0.56 -22.24 -6.18
CA HIS A 190 -0.88 -23.22 -5.14
C HIS A 190 -1.57 -22.55 -3.93
N GLU A 191 -1.28 -21.28 -3.69
CA GLU A 191 -1.80 -20.47 -2.57
C GLU A 191 -2.44 -19.17 -3.05
N VAL A 192 -1.85 -18.46 -4.02
CA VAL A 192 -2.26 -17.12 -4.45
C VAL A 192 -3.39 -17.14 -5.50
N GLY A 193 -3.77 -18.29 -6.02
CA GLY A 193 -4.92 -18.46 -6.95
C GLY A 193 -6.29 -18.51 -6.26
N ALA A 194 -6.32 -18.49 -4.95
CA ALA A 194 -7.54 -18.48 -4.16
C ALA A 194 -8.19 -17.09 -4.13
N THR A 195 -9.48 -17.06 -3.90
CA THR A 195 -10.29 -15.82 -3.94
C THR A 195 -9.83 -14.77 -2.93
N ASP A 196 -9.34 -15.17 -1.76
CA ASP A 196 -8.78 -14.27 -0.75
C ASP A 196 -7.60 -13.46 -1.28
N SER A 197 -6.66 -14.10 -1.97
CA SER A 197 -5.52 -13.42 -2.57
C SER A 197 -5.94 -12.48 -3.72
N ILE A 198 -7.00 -12.84 -4.48
CA ILE A 198 -7.56 -11.94 -5.49
C ILE A 198 -8.14 -10.69 -4.83
N VAL A 199 -8.88 -10.85 -3.74
CA VAL A 199 -9.45 -9.74 -2.97
C VAL A 199 -8.35 -8.87 -2.38
N ASP A 200 -7.31 -9.45 -1.80
CA ASP A 200 -6.19 -8.73 -1.23
C ASP A 200 -5.44 -7.89 -2.27
N ILE A 201 -5.12 -8.48 -3.41
CA ILE A 201 -4.33 -7.82 -4.46
C ILE A 201 -5.14 -6.74 -5.18
N VAL A 202 -6.35 -7.07 -5.61
CA VAL A 202 -7.21 -6.09 -6.29
C VAL A 202 -7.65 -5.01 -5.32
N GLY A 203 -7.96 -5.38 -4.08
CA GLY A 203 -8.27 -4.43 -3.00
C GLY A 203 -7.12 -3.48 -2.70
N ALA A 204 -5.87 -3.97 -2.69
CA ALA A 204 -4.68 -3.13 -2.53
C ALA A 204 -4.59 -2.09 -3.65
N ALA A 205 -4.82 -2.49 -4.92
CA ALA A 205 -4.83 -1.58 -6.06
C ALA A 205 -5.95 -0.55 -5.96
N ILE A 206 -7.17 -0.95 -5.57
CA ILE A 206 -8.31 -0.06 -5.36
C ILE A 206 -7.97 0.99 -4.29
N CYS A 207 -7.50 0.55 -3.13
CA CYS A 207 -7.16 1.43 -2.02
C CYS A 207 -6.02 2.39 -2.37
N PHE A 208 -4.98 1.90 -3.05
CA PHE A 208 -3.87 2.72 -3.52
C PHE A 208 -4.35 3.87 -4.42
N HIS A 209 -5.16 3.58 -5.43
CA HIS A 209 -5.69 4.59 -6.34
C HIS A 209 -6.70 5.53 -5.67
N ALA A 210 -7.43 5.07 -4.65
CA ALA A 210 -8.36 5.90 -3.89
C ALA A 210 -7.66 6.95 -3.02
N LEU A 211 -6.42 6.69 -2.57
CA LEU A 211 -5.66 7.61 -1.72
C LEU A 211 -4.99 8.75 -2.50
N ASP A 212 -4.93 8.64 -3.83
CA ASP A 212 -4.40 9.68 -4.73
C ASP A 212 -3.08 10.25 -4.24
N VAL A 213 -2.03 9.40 -4.25
CA VAL A 213 -0.68 9.73 -3.82
C VAL A 213 0.29 9.74 -4.99
N ASP A 214 1.33 10.58 -4.89
CA ASP A 214 2.33 10.74 -5.96
C ASP A 214 3.32 9.58 -5.99
N ALA A 215 3.63 8.97 -4.83
CA ALA A 215 4.58 7.87 -4.74
C ALA A 215 4.35 6.95 -3.53
N VAL A 216 4.91 5.75 -3.61
CA VAL A 216 4.98 4.78 -2.52
C VAL A 216 6.43 4.53 -2.16
N TRP A 217 6.75 4.67 -0.89
CA TRP A 217 8.05 4.36 -0.30
C TRP A 217 7.91 3.29 0.77
N SER A 218 8.96 2.54 1.02
CA SER A 218 8.95 1.49 2.03
C SER A 218 10.24 1.47 2.84
N SER A 219 10.14 1.07 4.10
CA SER A 219 11.28 0.59 4.87
C SER A 219 11.83 -0.70 4.26
N PRO A 220 13.02 -1.19 4.65
CA PRO A 220 13.36 -2.60 4.48
C PRO A 220 12.27 -3.49 5.08
N LEU A 221 11.98 -4.63 4.42
CA LEU A 221 10.92 -5.53 4.85
C LEU A 221 11.43 -6.57 5.86
N GLU A 222 10.77 -6.69 7.01
CA GLU A 222 11.03 -7.82 7.93
C GLU A 222 10.42 -9.10 7.35
N LEU A 223 11.25 -10.10 7.10
CA LEU A 223 10.83 -11.37 6.51
C LEU A 223 10.39 -12.41 7.55
N GLY A 224 10.85 -12.23 8.79
CA GLY A 224 10.69 -13.23 9.83
C GLY A 224 11.73 -14.34 9.78
N GLY A 225 11.40 -15.48 10.37
CA GLY A 225 12.28 -16.65 10.47
C GLY A 225 11.51 -17.92 10.78
N GLY A 226 12.25 -19.00 11.05
CA GLY A 226 11.66 -20.30 11.36
C GLY A 226 11.18 -21.05 10.11
N PHE A 227 10.06 -21.77 10.24
CA PHE A 227 9.49 -22.63 9.19
C PHE A 227 7.99 -22.38 9.08
N VAL A 228 7.48 -22.51 7.86
CA VAL A 228 6.05 -22.45 7.53
C VAL A 228 5.63 -23.75 6.84
N ARG A 229 4.43 -24.22 7.16
CA ARG A 229 3.82 -25.35 6.44
C ARG A 229 3.01 -24.79 5.27
N CYS A 230 3.35 -25.19 4.07
CA CYS A 230 2.68 -24.78 2.83
C CYS A 230 2.36 -26.01 1.96
N ALA A 231 1.84 -25.79 0.76
CA ALA A 231 1.54 -26.86 -0.20
C ALA A 231 2.76 -27.75 -0.51
N HIS A 232 3.98 -27.24 -0.34
CA HIS A 232 5.25 -27.96 -0.56
C HIS A 232 5.82 -28.62 0.71
N GLY A 233 5.04 -28.69 1.78
CA GLY A 233 5.48 -29.22 3.07
C GLY A 233 6.04 -28.15 4.00
N MET A 234 7.03 -28.50 4.82
CA MET A 234 7.71 -27.58 5.73
C MET A 234 8.81 -26.83 5.00
N MET A 235 8.61 -25.52 4.81
CA MET A 235 9.56 -24.65 4.12
C MET A 235 10.19 -23.64 5.07
N PRO A 236 11.47 -23.26 4.87
CA PRO A 236 12.07 -22.19 5.66
C PRO A 236 11.43 -20.85 5.32
N VAL A 237 11.36 -19.95 6.30
CA VAL A 237 10.93 -18.57 6.12
C VAL A 237 12.16 -17.70 5.77
N PRO A 238 12.03 -16.82 4.75
CA PRO A 238 10.88 -16.61 3.87
C PRO A 238 10.67 -17.75 2.87
N ALA A 239 9.42 -17.91 2.42
CA ALA A 239 9.08 -18.84 1.36
C ALA A 239 9.85 -18.54 0.06
N PRO A 240 10.18 -19.55 -0.77
CA PRO A 240 10.97 -19.34 -2.00
C PRO A 240 10.40 -18.26 -2.93
N ALA A 241 9.07 -18.23 -3.13
CA ALA A 241 8.42 -17.22 -3.95
C ALA A 241 8.64 -15.80 -3.38
N THR A 242 8.56 -15.61 -2.04
CA THR A 242 8.83 -14.34 -1.39
C THR A 242 10.27 -13.85 -1.67
N VAL A 243 11.25 -14.76 -1.61
CA VAL A 243 12.66 -14.45 -1.91
C VAL A 243 12.81 -13.95 -3.34
N GLU A 244 12.18 -14.62 -4.29
CA GLU A 244 12.26 -14.26 -5.71
C GLU A 244 11.56 -12.92 -6.00
N ILE A 245 10.38 -12.69 -5.43
CA ILE A 245 9.65 -11.43 -5.58
C ILE A 245 10.48 -10.24 -5.06
N LEU A 246 11.19 -10.44 -3.94
CA LEU A 246 11.95 -9.39 -3.28
C LEU A 246 13.41 -9.27 -3.78
N HIS A 247 13.75 -9.90 -4.91
CA HIS A 247 15.10 -9.76 -5.46
C HIS A 247 15.44 -8.29 -5.73
N GLY A 248 16.57 -7.82 -5.14
CA GLY A 248 17.00 -6.41 -5.24
C GLY A 248 16.30 -5.45 -4.28
N ILE A 249 15.37 -5.91 -3.45
CA ILE A 249 14.68 -5.10 -2.45
C ILE A 249 15.33 -5.33 -1.07
N PRO A 250 15.63 -4.26 -0.31
CA PRO A 250 16.22 -4.39 1.03
C PRO A 250 15.29 -5.12 2.00
N THR A 251 15.83 -6.08 2.73
CA THR A 251 15.10 -6.91 3.69
C THR A 251 15.87 -7.05 5.01
N THR A 252 15.15 -7.34 6.09
CA THR A 252 15.68 -7.72 7.40
C THR A 252 15.15 -9.09 7.79
N ARG A 253 15.80 -9.76 8.74
CA ARG A 253 15.44 -11.09 9.22
C ARG A 253 15.62 -11.22 10.72
N GLY A 254 14.86 -12.15 11.31
CA GLY A 254 15.03 -12.55 12.70
C GLY A 254 14.33 -11.62 13.69
N GLY A 255 13.51 -10.70 13.20
CA GLY A 255 12.65 -9.89 14.05
C GLY A 255 11.58 -10.70 14.77
N VAL A 256 11.10 -11.76 14.09
CA VAL A 256 10.08 -12.70 14.59
C VAL A 256 10.36 -14.10 14.06
N GLU A 257 9.89 -15.15 14.78
CA GLU A 257 10.10 -16.56 14.40
C GLU A 257 8.90 -17.16 13.66
N HIS A 258 8.35 -16.41 12.73
CA HIS A 258 7.28 -16.83 11.82
C HIS A 258 7.40 -16.04 10.53
N GLU A 259 6.62 -16.42 9.51
CA GLU A 259 6.53 -15.67 8.27
C GLU A 259 5.89 -14.31 8.54
N ALA A 260 6.68 -13.25 8.40
CA ALA A 260 6.26 -11.87 8.60
C ALA A 260 5.84 -11.22 7.28
N THR A 261 6.56 -11.53 6.20
CA THR A 261 6.22 -11.06 4.86
C THR A 261 5.77 -12.24 4.00
N THR A 262 4.51 -12.23 3.60
CA THR A 262 3.91 -13.25 2.73
C THR A 262 4.23 -12.98 1.24
N PRO A 263 4.10 -13.95 0.34
CA PRO A 263 4.24 -13.72 -1.11
C PRO A 263 3.32 -12.62 -1.63
N THR A 264 2.06 -12.58 -1.17
CA THR A 264 1.09 -11.52 -1.53
C THR A 264 1.55 -10.14 -1.08
N GLY A 265 1.94 -10.00 0.20
CA GLY A 265 2.46 -8.73 0.74
C GLY A 265 3.73 -8.27 0.04
N ALA A 266 4.66 -9.21 -0.22
CA ALA A 266 5.88 -8.94 -0.97
C ALA A 266 5.59 -8.40 -2.38
N ALA A 267 4.65 -9.02 -3.10
CA ALA A 267 4.29 -8.62 -4.46
C ALA A 267 3.61 -7.25 -4.51
N ILE A 268 2.73 -6.97 -3.55
CA ILE A 268 2.08 -5.66 -3.41
C ILE A 268 3.14 -4.57 -3.27
N ILE A 269 4.04 -4.71 -2.29
CA ILE A 269 5.04 -3.67 -2.04
C ILE A 269 6.08 -3.57 -3.15
N ALA A 270 6.50 -4.70 -3.74
CA ALA A 270 7.43 -4.72 -4.87
C ALA A 270 6.85 -4.09 -6.14
N ALA A 271 5.52 -4.11 -6.31
CA ALA A 271 4.85 -3.49 -7.45
C ALA A 271 4.59 -2.00 -7.24
N LEU A 272 4.30 -1.57 -6.00
CA LEU A 272 3.90 -0.21 -5.70
C LEU A 272 5.06 0.69 -5.29
N ALA A 273 6.02 0.18 -4.49
CA ALA A 273 7.08 1.01 -3.96
C ALA A 273 8.24 1.21 -4.95
N HIS A 274 8.69 2.46 -5.05
CA HIS A 274 9.80 2.85 -5.92
C HIS A 274 11.06 3.19 -5.12
N VAL A 275 10.93 3.46 -3.83
CA VAL A 275 12.02 3.83 -2.94
C VAL A 275 11.97 2.97 -1.69
N PHE A 276 13.10 2.31 -1.39
CA PHE A 276 13.27 1.48 -0.21
C PHE A 276 14.35 2.06 0.69
N LYS A 277 13.96 2.69 1.79
CA LYS A 277 14.89 3.28 2.76
C LYS A 277 14.23 3.41 4.13
N ALA A 278 15.04 3.59 5.19
CA ALA A 278 14.52 3.99 6.48
C ALA A 278 13.70 5.28 6.37
N ALA A 279 12.80 5.52 7.33
CA ALA A 279 11.90 6.66 7.30
C ALA A 279 12.66 7.97 6.99
N PRO A 280 12.29 8.68 5.92
CA PRO A 280 12.87 9.96 5.57
C PRO A 280 12.40 11.05 6.54
N ALA A 281 12.98 12.25 6.45
CA ALA A 281 12.33 13.45 6.98
C ALA A 281 11.05 13.66 6.19
N MET A 282 9.90 13.54 6.87
CA MET A 282 8.58 13.67 6.26
C MET A 282 7.61 14.32 7.25
N THR A 283 6.60 15.00 6.76
CA THR A 283 5.47 15.47 7.56
C THR A 283 4.34 14.45 7.46
N THR A 284 4.11 13.70 8.54
CA THR A 284 3.03 12.71 8.59
C THR A 284 1.68 13.42 8.70
N LEU A 285 0.77 13.14 7.77
CA LEU A 285 -0.59 13.66 7.75
C LEU A 285 -1.55 12.73 8.53
N SER A 286 -1.43 11.42 8.29
CA SER A 286 -2.17 10.37 9.00
C SER A 286 -1.39 9.07 9.04
N THR A 287 -1.80 8.15 9.93
CA THR A 287 -1.17 6.83 10.08
C THR A 287 -2.26 5.78 10.20
N GLY A 288 -2.15 4.71 9.44
CA GLY A 288 -3.00 3.54 9.52
C GLY A 288 -2.23 2.32 10.02
N TYR A 289 -2.90 1.51 10.83
CA TYR A 289 -2.39 0.27 11.41
C TYR A 289 -3.21 -0.92 10.92
N GLY A 290 -2.60 -1.81 10.17
CA GLY A 290 -3.19 -3.07 9.74
C GLY A 290 -2.75 -4.21 10.65
N ILE A 291 -3.69 -4.79 11.40
CA ILE A 291 -3.41 -5.84 12.39
C ILE A 291 -3.54 -7.20 11.73
N GLY A 292 -2.47 -8.00 11.83
CA GLY A 292 -2.47 -9.38 11.37
C GLY A 292 -3.17 -10.34 12.35
N HIS A 293 -3.41 -11.57 11.89
CA HIS A 293 -4.18 -12.56 12.65
C HIS A 293 -3.41 -13.30 13.74
N ARG A 294 -2.08 -13.24 13.73
CA ARG A 294 -1.24 -13.93 14.71
C ARG A 294 -1.05 -13.09 15.96
N GLN A 295 -1.21 -13.71 17.12
CA GLN A 295 -0.80 -13.10 18.38
C GLN A 295 0.66 -13.45 18.66
N THR A 296 1.49 -12.43 18.79
CA THR A 296 2.94 -12.56 18.97
C THR A 296 3.42 -11.58 20.03
N GLU A 297 4.60 -11.84 20.60
CA GLU A 297 5.23 -10.95 21.59
C GLU A 297 5.50 -9.55 20.98
N ARG A 298 6.03 -9.52 19.75
CA ARG A 298 6.15 -8.28 18.97
C ARG A 298 4.84 -8.00 18.25
N PRO A 299 4.40 -6.73 18.17
CA PRO A 299 3.16 -6.39 17.49
C PRO A 299 3.13 -6.89 16.05
N ASN A 300 2.23 -7.80 15.73
CA ASN A 300 2.00 -8.29 14.36
C ASN A 300 1.10 -7.30 13.63
N MET A 301 1.70 -6.23 13.15
CA MET A 301 0.99 -5.16 12.46
C MET A 301 1.85 -4.49 11.40
N LEU A 302 1.19 -4.01 10.37
CA LEU A 302 1.75 -3.10 9.37
C LEU A 302 1.40 -1.66 9.74
N ARG A 303 2.36 -0.74 9.65
CA ARG A 303 2.13 0.69 9.81
C ARG A 303 2.33 1.38 8.47
N VAL A 304 1.36 2.18 8.05
CA VAL A 304 1.44 2.97 6.82
C VAL A 304 1.18 4.43 7.14
N HIS A 305 2.08 5.31 6.71
CA HIS A 305 1.93 6.76 6.87
C HIS A 305 1.51 7.38 5.53
N LEU A 306 0.48 8.20 5.57
CA LEU A 306 0.23 9.20 4.55
C LEU A 306 1.03 10.43 4.94
N ALA A 307 1.94 10.87 4.10
CA ALA A 307 2.90 11.92 4.46
C ALA A 307 3.24 12.83 3.27
N GLU A 308 3.81 13.97 3.58
CA GLU A 308 4.42 14.89 2.62
C GLU A 308 5.94 14.88 2.77
N VAL A 309 6.65 14.87 1.65
CA VAL A 309 8.10 15.00 1.56
C VAL A 309 8.47 16.14 0.63
N ASP A 310 9.59 16.80 0.89
CA ASP A 310 10.12 17.85 0.04
C ASP A 310 10.65 17.24 -1.28
N GLU A 311 10.18 17.69 -2.45
CA GLU A 311 10.64 17.20 -3.76
C GLU A 311 12.16 17.28 -3.92
N VAL A 312 12.78 18.30 -3.33
CA VAL A 312 14.24 18.48 -3.39
C VAL A 312 14.99 17.38 -2.63
N ALA A 313 14.37 16.75 -1.63
CA ALA A 313 14.97 15.63 -0.88
C ALA A 313 14.96 14.31 -1.65
N VAL A 314 14.21 14.22 -2.76
CA VAL A 314 14.09 13.04 -3.62
C VAL A 314 15.15 13.04 -4.74
N ALA A 315 15.45 14.20 -5.30
CA ALA A 315 16.60 14.40 -6.16
C ALA A 315 17.85 14.47 -5.28
N GLY A 316 18.54 13.33 -5.09
CA GLY A 316 19.83 13.32 -4.40
C GLY A 316 20.75 14.42 -4.96
N PRO A 317 21.81 14.85 -4.21
CA PRO A 317 22.72 15.85 -4.69
C PRO A 317 23.23 15.42 -6.07
N ALA A 318 23.04 16.31 -7.08
CA ALA A 318 23.57 16.10 -8.40
C ALA A 318 25.10 15.88 -8.25
N SER A 319 25.55 14.65 -8.50
CA SER A 319 26.95 14.24 -8.48
C SER A 319 27.72 14.85 -9.64
#